data_bd4b827af710f50c75dade42633dc226
#
_entry.id   bd4b827af710f50c75dade42633dc226
#
_cell.length_a   1.000
_cell.length_b   1.000
_cell.length_c   1.000
_cell.angle_alpha   90.00
_cell.angle_beta   90.00
_cell.angle_gamma   90.00
#
_symmetry.space_group_name_H-M   'P 1'
#
loop_
_entity.id
_entity.type
_entity.pdbx_description
1 polymer ?
#
loop_
_entity_poly.entity_id
_entity_poly.type
_entity_poly.pdbx_seq_one_letter_code
_entity_poly.pdbx_strand_id
1 'polypeptide(L)'
;MPRIRTSALALGVAALCAAGPTLAADAPPAWLAGCWQGEAGTAAANAFEAWSAPRADRMLGVSQTLRGTGSMFEFMRIDRGERGLRFVAQPGGRPPTEFAAQRVEAQRILFANPQNDFPKYIDYRRDGDRLEARLSAAAPDQEGARAVYAFRRVACDTIFAAR
;
A
#
# COMPACT_ATOMS: atom_id res chain seq x y z
N MET A 1 -52.85 60.08 -2.43
CA MET A 1 -52.74 58.58 -2.40
C MET A 1 -51.28 58.21 -2.50
N PRO A 2 -50.65 57.77 -1.44
CA PRO A 2 -49.21 57.39 -1.48
C PRO A 2 -49.07 55.91 -1.89
N ARG A 3 -48.16 55.65 -2.83
CA ARG A 3 -47.77 54.30 -3.28
C ARG A 3 -46.75 53.67 -2.34
N ILE A 4 -47.12 52.56 -1.74
CA ILE A 4 -46.24 51.73 -0.91
C ILE A 4 -45.34 50.93 -1.85
N ARG A 5 -44.00 51.09 -1.75
CA ARG A 5 -43.02 50.25 -2.41
C ARG A 5 -42.62 49.12 -1.45
N THR A 6 -42.99 47.90 -1.77
CA THR A 6 -42.52 46.70 -1.07
C THR A 6 -41.17 46.28 -1.64
N SER A 7 -40.12 46.38 -0.81
CA SER A 7 -38.78 45.86 -1.12
C SER A 7 -38.74 44.38 -0.70
N ALA A 8 -38.53 43.49 -1.68
CA ALA A 8 -38.28 42.08 -1.41
C ALA A 8 -36.81 41.86 -1.09
N LEU A 9 -36.53 41.35 0.10
CA LEU A 9 -35.19 40.95 0.57
C LEU A 9 -34.96 39.52 0.06
N ALA A 10 -34.04 39.34 -0.89
CA ALA A 10 -33.62 38.01 -1.34
C ALA A 10 -32.52 37.48 -0.38
N LEU A 11 -32.82 36.46 0.40
CA LEU A 11 -31.83 35.70 1.17
C LEU A 11 -31.09 34.76 0.21
N GLY A 12 -29.85 35.08 -0.08
CA GLY A 12 -28.93 34.19 -0.78
C GLY A 12 -28.39 33.10 0.20
N VAL A 13 -28.78 31.87 -0.01
CA VAL A 13 -28.18 30.72 0.70
C VAL A 13 -26.85 30.38 0.01
N ALA A 14 -25.74 30.76 0.64
CA ALA A 14 -24.42 30.30 0.22
C ALA A 14 -24.23 28.83 0.64
N ALA A 15 -24.26 27.91 -0.32
CA ALA A 15 -23.89 26.52 -0.09
C ALA A 15 -22.37 26.42 0.08
N LEU A 16 -21.89 26.22 1.32
CA LEU A 16 -20.51 25.83 1.59
C LEU A 16 -20.34 24.37 1.10
N CYS A 17 -19.74 24.19 -0.06
CA CYS A 17 -19.19 22.88 -0.45
C CYS A 17 -17.96 22.63 0.42
N ALA A 18 -18.11 21.81 1.48
CA ALA A 18 -16.98 21.25 2.21
C ALA A 18 -16.27 20.25 1.28
N ALA A 19 -15.15 20.67 0.68
CA ALA A 19 -14.22 19.75 0.04
C ALA A 19 -13.64 18.87 1.16
N GLY A 20 -14.11 17.61 1.25
CA GLY A 20 -13.47 16.60 2.10
C GLY A 20 -12.01 16.41 1.66
N PRO A 21 -11.12 15.98 2.57
CA PRO A 21 -9.73 15.71 2.23
C PRO A 21 -9.71 14.61 1.15
N THR A 22 -9.42 14.97 -0.08
CA THR A 22 -8.99 14.01 -1.10
C THR A 22 -7.67 13.45 -0.61
N LEU A 23 -7.69 12.23 -0.07
CA LEU A 23 -6.47 11.41 0.10
C LEU A 23 -5.79 11.42 -1.28
N ALA A 24 -4.59 11.97 -1.33
CA ALA A 24 -3.86 12.07 -2.58
C ALA A 24 -3.64 10.64 -3.10
N ALA A 25 -4.42 10.22 -4.09
CA ALA A 25 -4.33 8.91 -4.75
C ALA A 25 -2.93 8.64 -5.34
N ASP A 26 -2.06 9.63 -5.22
CA ASP A 26 -0.73 9.72 -5.82
C ASP A 26 0.42 9.75 -4.80
N ALA A 27 0.16 9.72 -3.50
CA ALA A 27 1.21 9.70 -2.48
C ALA A 27 1.53 8.25 -2.06
N PRO A 28 2.83 7.90 -1.87
CA PRO A 28 3.19 6.60 -1.34
C PRO A 28 2.52 6.32 0.02
N PRO A 29 2.12 5.07 0.31
CA PRO A 29 1.32 4.71 1.48
C PRO A 29 2.15 4.79 2.77
N ALA A 30 2.24 5.97 3.38
CA ALA A 30 3.02 6.22 4.60
C ALA A 30 2.68 5.25 5.75
N TRP A 31 1.45 4.72 5.77
CA TRP A 31 0.99 3.74 6.75
C TRP A 31 1.73 2.40 6.66
N LEU A 32 2.37 2.08 5.53
CA LEU A 32 3.17 0.87 5.34
C LEU A 32 4.55 0.97 6.01
N ALA A 33 5.04 2.19 6.28
CA ALA A 33 6.37 2.40 6.87
C ALA A 33 6.53 1.73 8.23
N GLY A 34 7.67 1.07 8.43
CA GLY A 34 8.03 0.36 9.66
C GLY A 34 8.61 -1.02 9.39
N CYS A 35 8.74 -1.80 10.47
CA CYS A 35 9.30 -3.13 10.45
C CYS A 35 8.23 -4.15 10.84
N TRP A 36 8.15 -5.22 10.08
CA TRP A 36 7.08 -6.19 10.10
C TRP A 36 7.66 -7.60 10.18
N GLN A 37 7.37 -8.32 11.27
CA GLN A 37 7.77 -9.70 11.48
C GLN A 37 6.65 -10.65 11.08
N GLY A 38 6.96 -11.66 10.29
CA GLY A 38 5.99 -12.64 9.81
C GLY A 38 5.34 -13.45 10.93
N GLU A 39 4.03 -13.67 10.83
CA GLU A 39 3.25 -14.46 11.78
C GLU A 39 3.37 -15.96 11.50
N ALA A 40 3.55 -16.74 12.56
CA ALA A 40 3.56 -18.20 12.48
C ALA A 40 2.26 -18.74 11.84
N GLY A 41 2.38 -19.83 11.08
CA GLY A 41 1.23 -20.44 10.39
C GLY A 41 0.80 -19.74 9.11
N THR A 42 1.49 -18.70 8.68
CA THR A 42 1.27 -18.00 7.40
C THR A 42 2.43 -18.19 6.43
N ALA A 43 2.29 -17.74 5.19
CA ALA A 43 3.38 -17.77 4.21
C ALA A 43 4.59 -16.90 4.65
N ALA A 44 4.39 -15.99 5.60
CA ALA A 44 5.41 -15.11 6.17
C ALA A 44 6.10 -15.66 7.41
N ALA A 45 5.81 -16.88 7.88
CA ALA A 45 6.24 -17.39 9.20
C ALA A 45 7.74 -17.18 9.53
N ASN A 46 8.61 -17.23 8.53
CA ASN A 46 10.05 -17.05 8.66
C ASN A 46 10.56 -15.82 7.89
N ALA A 47 9.69 -14.84 7.68
CA ALA A 47 10.01 -13.65 6.91
C ALA A 47 9.98 -12.40 7.79
N PHE A 48 10.70 -11.38 7.35
CA PHE A 48 10.42 -10.01 7.73
C PHE A 48 10.26 -9.13 6.49
N GLU A 49 9.62 -7.99 6.69
CA GLU A 49 9.51 -6.93 5.71
C GLU A 49 9.72 -5.58 6.40
N ALA A 50 10.47 -4.68 5.78
CA ALA A 50 10.73 -3.37 6.32
C ALA A 50 10.59 -2.30 5.24
N TRP A 51 9.93 -1.17 5.59
CA TRP A 51 9.66 -0.06 4.70
C TRP A 51 10.13 1.26 5.29
N SER A 52 10.82 2.06 4.48
CA SER A 52 11.16 3.43 4.83
C SER A 52 9.91 4.30 4.93
N ALA A 53 9.95 5.39 5.71
CA ALA A 53 8.98 6.46 5.54
C ALA A 53 9.09 7.05 4.11
N PRO A 54 8.00 7.61 3.56
CA PRO A 54 8.04 8.30 2.28
C PRO A 54 9.06 9.45 2.31
N ARG A 55 9.88 9.53 1.26
CA ARG A 55 10.73 10.68 0.98
C ARG A 55 10.44 11.15 -0.43
N ALA A 56 9.94 12.38 -0.56
CA ALA A 56 9.35 12.88 -1.78
C ALA A 56 8.26 11.91 -2.29
N ASP A 57 8.45 11.32 -3.46
CA ASP A 57 7.52 10.44 -4.15
C ASP A 57 7.84 8.94 -4.00
N ARG A 58 8.71 8.56 -3.02
CA ARG A 58 9.26 7.19 -2.95
C ARG A 58 9.32 6.62 -1.54
N MET A 59 9.04 5.31 -1.44
CA MET A 59 9.37 4.44 -0.32
C MET A 59 10.26 3.30 -0.80
N LEU A 60 11.21 2.90 0.04
CA LEU A 60 12.08 1.75 -0.18
C LEU A 60 11.68 0.64 0.78
N GLY A 61 11.64 -0.59 0.28
CA GLY A 61 11.33 -1.80 1.04
C GLY A 61 12.38 -2.88 0.86
N VAL A 62 12.54 -3.69 1.89
CA VAL A 62 13.33 -4.92 1.86
C VAL A 62 12.55 -6.03 2.54
N SER A 63 12.66 -7.23 2.02
CA SER A 63 12.19 -8.43 2.72
C SER A 63 13.27 -9.52 2.71
N GLN A 64 13.21 -10.38 3.72
CA GLN A 64 14.01 -11.60 3.78
C GLN A 64 13.17 -12.73 4.35
N THR A 65 13.27 -13.92 3.74
CA THR A 65 12.58 -15.13 4.17
C THR A 65 13.60 -16.24 4.36
N LEU A 66 13.65 -16.84 5.54
CA LEU A 66 14.49 -18.01 5.81
C LEU A 66 13.88 -19.26 5.18
N ARG A 67 14.72 -20.05 4.49
CA ARG A 67 14.32 -21.32 3.87
C ARG A 67 15.38 -22.38 4.13
N GLY A 68 15.10 -23.27 5.06
CA GLY A 68 16.09 -24.26 5.50
C GLY A 68 17.35 -23.56 6.02
N THR A 69 18.52 -23.85 5.43
CA THR A 69 19.81 -23.24 5.76
C THR A 69 20.12 -21.97 4.98
N GLY A 70 19.26 -21.58 4.04
CA GLY A 70 19.43 -20.39 3.20
C GLY A 70 18.39 -19.31 3.47
N SER A 71 18.48 -18.23 2.72
CA SER A 71 17.49 -17.18 2.73
C SER A 71 17.19 -16.66 1.32
N MET A 72 15.98 -16.21 1.12
CA MET A 72 15.61 -15.36 -0.03
C MET A 72 15.49 -13.93 0.45
N PHE A 73 15.84 -12.99 -0.41
CA PHE A 73 15.63 -11.57 -0.18
C PHE A 73 14.93 -10.91 -1.36
N GLU A 74 14.33 -9.76 -1.12
CA GLU A 74 13.73 -8.94 -2.15
C GLU A 74 13.97 -7.47 -1.85
N PHE A 75 14.35 -6.72 -2.86
CA PHE A 75 14.30 -5.26 -2.85
C PHE A 75 12.99 -4.80 -3.45
N MET A 76 12.38 -3.82 -2.81
CA MET A 76 11.09 -3.29 -3.21
C MET A 76 11.13 -1.76 -3.21
N ARG A 77 10.29 -1.14 -4.00
CA ARG A 77 10.00 0.29 -3.87
C ARG A 77 8.56 0.57 -4.29
N ILE A 78 8.00 1.58 -3.69
CA ILE A 78 6.76 2.21 -4.15
C ILE A 78 7.14 3.63 -4.54
N ASP A 79 6.94 3.97 -5.80
CA ASP A 79 7.24 5.30 -6.33
C ASP A 79 6.17 5.76 -7.33
N ARG A 80 6.29 7.01 -7.76
CA ARG A 80 5.47 7.53 -8.85
C ARG A 80 6.13 7.22 -10.19
N GLY A 81 5.42 6.47 -11.04
CA GLY A 81 5.73 6.30 -12.45
C GLY A 81 4.88 7.24 -13.33
N GLU A 82 4.96 7.08 -14.63
CA GLU A 82 4.19 7.88 -15.60
C GLU A 82 2.66 7.73 -15.43
N ARG A 83 2.21 6.58 -14.94
CA ARG A 83 0.78 6.23 -14.77
C ARG A 83 0.30 6.25 -13.32
N GLY A 84 0.95 7.03 -12.46
CA GLY A 84 0.63 7.08 -11.02
C GLY A 84 1.55 6.19 -10.18
N LEU A 85 1.10 5.83 -8.97
CA LEU A 85 1.88 4.97 -8.08
C LEU A 85 2.10 3.59 -8.68
N ARG A 86 3.29 3.05 -8.46
CA ARG A 86 3.66 1.67 -8.80
C ARG A 86 4.46 1.01 -7.67
N PHE A 87 4.31 -0.28 -7.56
CA PHE A 87 5.17 -1.16 -6.79
C PHE A 87 6.18 -1.81 -7.73
N VAL A 88 7.43 -1.83 -7.35
CA VAL A 88 8.50 -2.45 -8.11
C VAL A 88 9.18 -3.51 -7.26
N ALA A 89 9.14 -4.75 -7.72
CA ALA A 89 9.69 -5.93 -7.06
C ALA A 89 10.99 -6.37 -7.71
N GLN A 90 12.00 -6.70 -6.90
CA GLN A 90 13.29 -7.26 -7.36
C GLN A 90 13.69 -8.46 -6.49
N PRO A 91 13.00 -9.62 -6.61
CA PRO A 91 13.31 -10.81 -5.85
C PRO A 91 14.68 -11.35 -6.20
N GLY A 92 15.55 -11.52 -5.18
CA GLY A 92 16.92 -12.00 -5.36
C GLY A 92 17.79 -11.10 -6.24
N GLY A 93 17.46 -9.81 -6.34
CA GLY A 93 18.20 -8.85 -7.18
C GLY A 93 17.99 -9.03 -8.69
N ARG A 94 16.97 -9.78 -9.11
CA ARG A 94 16.61 -9.96 -10.53
C ARG A 94 16.15 -8.64 -11.18
N PRO A 95 16.01 -8.59 -12.50
CA PRO A 95 15.41 -7.44 -13.17
C PRO A 95 14.06 -7.07 -12.54
N PRO A 96 13.74 -5.77 -12.42
CA PRO A 96 12.55 -5.32 -11.73
C PRO A 96 11.27 -5.72 -12.48
N THR A 97 10.25 -6.10 -11.71
CA THR A 97 8.88 -6.26 -12.18
C THR A 97 8.03 -5.14 -11.60
N GLU A 98 7.28 -4.46 -12.46
CA GLU A 98 6.44 -3.30 -12.07
C GLU A 98 4.96 -3.70 -12.00
N PHE A 99 4.27 -3.18 -10.98
CA PHE A 99 2.84 -3.35 -10.77
C PHE A 99 2.20 -1.97 -10.55
N ALA A 100 1.28 -1.57 -11.43
CA ALA A 100 0.59 -0.28 -11.31
C ALA A 100 -0.45 -0.30 -10.19
N ALA A 101 -0.57 0.79 -9.43
CA ALA A 101 -1.64 0.91 -8.45
C ALA A 101 -3.01 0.96 -9.14
N GLN A 102 -3.93 0.10 -8.69
CA GLN A 102 -5.31 0.03 -9.17
C GLN A 102 -6.29 0.64 -8.16
N ARG A 103 -5.93 0.59 -6.87
CA ARG A 103 -6.74 1.11 -5.77
C ARG A 103 -5.83 1.63 -4.67
N VAL A 104 -6.13 2.82 -4.19
CA VAL A 104 -5.42 3.44 -3.07
C VAL A 104 -6.46 3.89 -2.05
N GLU A 105 -6.41 3.33 -0.86
CA GLU A 105 -7.31 3.62 0.27
C GLU A 105 -6.48 3.98 1.52
N ALA A 106 -7.13 4.43 2.59
CA ALA A 106 -6.47 4.89 3.81
C ALA A 106 -5.50 3.86 4.43
N GLN A 107 -5.83 2.56 4.37
CA GLN A 107 -5.04 1.45 4.95
C GLN A 107 -4.98 0.24 4.01
N ARG A 108 -5.15 0.48 2.70
CA ARG A 108 -5.08 -0.56 1.68
C ARG A 108 -4.55 -0.01 0.38
N ILE A 109 -3.73 -0.79 -0.31
CA ILE A 109 -3.30 -0.50 -1.67
C ILE A 109 -3.24 -1.79 -2.48
N LEU A 110 -3.85 -1.77 -3.67
CA LEU A 110 -3.84 -2.86 -4.63
C LEU A 110 -2.99 -2.46 -5.83
N PHE A 111 -1.98 -3.26 -6.12
CA PHE A 111 -1.16 -3.16 -7.32
C PHE A 111 -1.45 -4.31 -8.28
N ALA A 112 -1.31 -4.09 -9.58
CA ALA A 112 -1.54 -5.11 -10.60
C ALA A 112 -0.55 -5.04 -11.75
N ASN A 113 -0.16 -6.23 -12.22
CA ASN A 113 0.48 -6.46 -13.50
C ASN A 113 -0.13 -7.71 -14.15
N PRO A 114 -1.19 -7.57 -14.98
CA PRO A 114 -1.86 -8.70 -15.61
C PRO A 114 -0.95 -9.54 -16.55
N GLN A 115 0.16 -8.98 -17.00
CA GLN A 115 1.12 -9.64 -17.89
C GLN A 115 2.16 -10.49 -17.13
N ASN A 116 2.27 -10.32 -15.80
CA ASN A 116 3.17 -11.13 -14.99
C ASN A 116 2.59 -12.54 -14.80
N ASP A 117 3.45 -13.56 -14.70
CA ASP A 117 3.00 -14.93 -14.48
C ASP A 117 2.37 -15.07 -13.08
N PHE A 118 3.16 -14.79 -12.03
CA PHE A 118 2.71 -14.77 -10.66
C PHE A 118 3.65 -13.93 -9.79
N PRO A 119 3.10 -13.11 -8.86
CA PRO A 119 1.70 -12.72 -8.76
C PRO A 119 1.28 -11.79 -9.91
N LYS A 120 -0.02 -11.71 -10.21
CA LYS A 120 -0.60 -10.65 -11.05
C LYS A 120 -1.11 -9.48 -10.22
N TYR A 121 -1.47 -9.75 -8.95
CA TYR A 121 -1.98 -8.77 -8.00
C TYR A 121 -1.24 -8.85 -6.67
N ILE A 122 -0.95 -7.69 -6.10
CA ILE A 122 -0.34 -7.51 -4.77
C ILE A 122 -1.27 -6.56 -4.00
N ASP A 123 -1.91 -7.06 -2.95
CA ASP A 123 -2.89 -6.32 -2.13
C ASP A 123 -2.37 -6.18 -0.70
N TYR A 124 -1.88 -5.01 -0.34
CA TYR A 124 -1.48 -4.68 1.02
C TYR A 124 -2.64 -4.10 1.80
N ARG A 125 -2.85 -4.59 3.03
CA ARG A 125 -3.81 -4.07 3.99
C ARG A 125 -3.19 -3.96 5.37
N ARG A 126 -3.47 -2.87 6.07
CA ARG A 126 -3.06 -2.71 7.45
C ARG A 126 -4.29 -2.55 8.36
N ASP A 127 -4.24 -3.23 9.51
CA ASP A 127 -5.18 -3.06 10.62
C ASP A 127 -4.38 -2.96 11.92
N GLY A 128 -4.30 -1.76 12.49
CA GLY A 128 -3.48 -1.49 13.67
C GLY A 128 -2.01 -1.90 13.46
N ASP A 129 -1.55 -2.87 14.24
CA ASP A 129 -0.19 -3.43 14.18
C ASP A 129 -0.10 -4.71 13.34
N ARG A 130 -1.13 -5.03 12.59
CA ARG A 130 -1.13 -6.14 11.64
C ARG A 130 -1.06 -5.64 10.22
N LEU A 131 -0.17 -6.23 9.42
CA LEU A 131 -0.04 -6.03 7.99
C LEU A 131 -0.34 -7.35 7.28
N GLU A 132 -1.11 -7.30 6.22
CA GLU A 132 -1.36 -8.43 5.34
C GLU A 132 -0.96 -8.05 3.91
N ALA A 133 -0.14 -8.89 3.27
CA ALA A 133 0.15 -8.84 1.86
C ALA A 133 -0.41 -10.08 1.18
N ARG A 134 -1.36 -9.89 0.25
CA ARG A 134 -1.93 -10.97 -0.56
C ARG A 134 -1.36 -10.91 -1.97
N LEU A 135 -0.75 -12.00 -2.37
CA LEU A 135 -0.26 -12.22 -3.73
C LEU A 135 -1.20 -13.17 -4.45
N SER A 136 -1.74 -12.80 -5.60
CA SER A 136 -2.72 -13.64 -6.31
C SER A 136 -2.54 -13.62 -7.82
N ALA A 137 -3.01 -14.70 -8.46
CA ALA A 137 -3.07 -14.83 -9.93
C ALA A 137 -4.35 -14.19 -10.50
N ALA A 138 -5.40 -14.03 -9.68
CA ALA A 138 -6.69 -13.46 -10.06
C ALA A 138 -6.97 -12.18 -9.26
N ALA A 139 -7.89 -11.36 -9.74
CA ALA A 139 -8.35 -10.17 -9.02
C ALA A 139 -8.86 -10.53 -7.61
N PRO A 140 -8.81 -9.61 -6.63
CA PRO A 140 -9.08 -9.94 -5.23
C PRO A 140 -10.45 -10.56 -4.94
N ASP A 141 -11.44 -10.30 -5.79
CA ASP A 141 -12.82 -10.80 -5.75
C ASP A 141 -13.04 -12.10 -6.54
N GLN A 142 -12.00 -12.60 -7.19
CA GLN A 142 -12.05 -13.81 -8.02
C GLN A 142 -11.31 -14.96 -7.36
N GLU A 143 -11.71 -16.20 -7.68
CA GLU A 143 -10.96 -17.39 -7.30
C GLU A 143 -9.66 -17.50 -8.09
N GLY A 144 -8.61 -17.98 -7.44
CA GLY A 144 -7.29 -18.16 -8.05
C GLY A 144 -6.20 -18.50 -7.03
N ALA A 145 -5.05 -18.94 -7.54
CA ALA A 145 -3.88 -19.18 -6.71
C ALA A 145 -3.49 -17.92 -5.93
N ARG A 146 -3.35 -18.06 -4.62
CA ARG A 146 -3.00 -16.96 -3.73
C ARG A 146 -2.04 -17.40 -2.62
N ALA A 147 -1.20 -16.49 -2.21
CA ALA A 147 -0.41 -16.60 -0.99
C ALA A 147 -0.74 -15.41 -0.07
N VAL A 148 -0.94 -15.69 1.20
CA VAL A 148 -1.23 -14.68 2.22
C VAL A 148 -0.05 -14.62 3.18
N TYR A 149 0.57 -13.46 3.24
CA TYR A 149 1.66 -13.13 4.15
C TYR A 149 1.07 -12.22 5.22
N ALA A 150 1.04 -12.70 6.46
CA ALA A 150 0.60 -11.88 7.59
C ALA A 150 1.79 -11.56 8.49
N PHE A 151 1.84 -10.32 8.94
CA PHE A 151 2.94 -9.78 9.71
C PHE A 151 2.40 -8.99 10.91
N ARG A 152 3.23 -8.91 11.96
CA ARG A 152 3.06 -7.99 13.09
C ARG A 152 4.13 -6.91 13.06
N ARG A 153 3.72 -5.71 13.45
CA ARG A 153 4.64 -4.59 13.63
C ARG A 153 5.59 -4.87 14.79
N VAL A 154 6.86 -4.60 14.57
CA VAL A 154 7.91 -4.72 15.59
C VAL A 154 8.81 -3.49 15.56
N ALA A 155 9.59 -3.30 16.63
CA ALA A 155 10.66 -2.32 16.60
C ALA A 155 11.73 -2.75 15.59
N CYS A 156 12.29 -1.81 14.82
CA CYS A 156 13.21 -2.15 13.72
C CYS A 156 14.55 -2.76 14.22
N ASP A 157 14.98 -2.47 15.42
CA ASP A 157 16.13 -3.10 16.05
C ASP A 157 15.95 -4.61 16.26
N THR A 158 14.70 -5.08 16.42
CA THR A 158 14.38 -6.52 16.49
C THR A 158 14.82 -7.26 15.22
N ILE A 159 14.80 -6.58 14.07
CA ILE A 159 15.15 -7.17 12.76
C ILE A 159 16.62 -6.90 12.40
N PHE A 160 17.12 -5.70 12.68
CA PHE A 160 18.39 -5.22 12.15
C PHE A 160 19.52 -5.13 13.19
N ALA A 161 19.26 -5.41 14.49
CA ALA A 161 20.33 -5.44 15.48
C ALA A 161 21.30 -6.59 15.20
N ALA A 162 22.59 -6.32 15.31
CA ALA A 162 23.61 -7.37 15.39
C ALA A 162 23.35 -8.21 16.66
N ARG A 163 23.35 -9.52 16.51
CA ARG A 163 23.26 -10.48 17.61
C ARG A 163 24.66 -10.88 18.04
#